data_38b0521771fd7bfb5f7eb52dabdcfa58
#
_entry.id   38b0521771fd7bfb5f7eb52dabdcfa58
#
_cell.length_a   1.000
_cell.length_b   1.000
_cell.length_c   1.000
_cell.angle_alpha   90.00
_cell.angle_beta   90.00
_cell.angle_gamma   90.00
#
_symmetry.space_group_name_H-M   'P 1'
#
loop_
_entity.id
_entity.type
_entity.pdbx_description
1 polymer ?
#
loop_
_entity_poly.entity_id
_entity_poly.type
_entity_poly.pdbx_seq_one_letter_code
_entity_poly.pdbx_strand_id
1 'polypeptide(L)'
;MRRMRFFASRNAREILRDPISVGFGVAFPILLLLLLSFLNRHIPAEAHMTLFEPEQLAPGVSVFSLSFLALFSALLLSRDRSSALILRLYASPLTGRDFILGYLLPMLPMALAQTLVCLLAAIPLGLPVSWHILACTVINVPIALVNLALGMLCGMLLPE
;
A
#
# COMPACT_ATOMS: atom_id res chain seq x y z
N MET A 1 -20.22 -11.56 -10.06
CA MET A 1 -19.68 -10.22 -10.40
C MET A 1 -20.42 -9.06 -9.71
N ARG A 2 -21.76 -8.98 -9.76
CA ARG A 2 -22.50 -7.85 -9.15
C ARG A 2 -22.31 -7.76 -7.63
N ARG A 3 -22.34 -8.89 -6.92
CA ARG A 3 -22.18 -9.01 -5.45
C ARG A 3 -20.77 -8.60 -4.98
N MET A 4 -19.74 -9.08 -5.65
CA MET A 4 -18.34 -8.70 -5.41
C MET A 4 -18.14 -7.18 -5.52
N ARG A 5 -18.72 -6.53 -6.55
CA ARG A 5 -18.63 -5.08 -6.76
C ARG A 5 -19.30 -4.29 -5.63
N PHE A 6 -20.42 -4.73 -5.11
CA PHE A 6 -21.07 -4.08 -3.96
C PHE A 6 -20.21 -4.20 -2.70
N PHE A 7 -19.64 -5.38 -2.45
CA PHE A 7 -18.75 -5.60 -1.32
C PHE A 7 -17.46 -4.78 -1.43
N ALA A 8 -16.82 -4.77 -2.59
CA ALA A 8 -15.65 -3.94 -2.86
C ALA A 8 -15.94 -2.43 -2.71
N SER A 9 -17.11 -1.96 -3.19
CA SER A 9 -17.52 -0.55 -3.03
C SER A 9 -17.74 -0.16 -1.56
N ARG A 10 -18.28 -1.08 -0.74
CA ARG A 10 -18.37 -0.87 0.71
C ARG A 10 -16.98 -0.72 1.33
N ASN A 11 -16.10 -1.66 1.07
CA ASN A 11 -14.73 -1.64 1.61
C ASN A 11 -13.96 -0.39 1.14
N ALA A 12 -14.11 0.02 -0.13
CA ALA A 12 -13.53 1.25 -0.64
C ALA A 12 -13.97 2.49 0.15
N ARG A 13 -15.28 2.58 0.46
CA ARG A 13 -15.81 3.71 1.27
C ARG A 13 -15.31 3.66 2.71
N GLU A 14 -15.13 2.48 3.28
CA GLU A 14 -14.61 2.30 4.62
C GLU A 14 -13.15 2.75 4.71
N ILE A 15 -12.31 2.35 3.76
CA ILE A 15 -10.92 2.80 3.63
C ILE A 15 -10.87 4.33 3.49
N LEU A 16 -11.65 4.91 2.57
CA LEU A 16 -11.65 6.36 2.33
C LEU A 16 -12.20 7.17 3.51
N ARG A 17 -12.97 6.57 4.40
CA ARG A 17 -13.49 7.20 5.63
C ARG A 17 -12.56 7.08 6.82
N ASP A 18 -11.47 6.33 6.68
CA ASP A 18 -10.41 6.28 7.68
C ASP A 18 -9.25 7.21 7.26
N PRO A 19 -9.34 8.51 7.56
CA PRO A 19 -8.35 9.50 7.15
C PRO A 19 -6.98 9.25 7.80
N ILE A 20 -6.94 8.56 8.93
CA ILE A 20 -5.70 8.25 9.64
C ILE A 20 -4.92 7.20 8.85
N SER A 21 -5.56 6.10 8.48
CA SER A 21 -4.91 5.03 7.71
C SER A 21 -4.49 5.50 6.31
N VAL A 22 -5.35 6.24 5.61
CA VAL A 22 -5.03 6.81 4.29
C VAL A 22 -3.93 7.86 4.39
N GLY A 23 -4.05 8.79 5.35
CA GLY A 23 -3.07 9.85 5.57
C GLY A 23 -1.71 9.28 5.94
N PHE A 24 -1.66 8.33 6.85
CA PHE A 24 -0.42 7.67 7.25
C PHE A 24 0.19 6.86 6.10
N GLY A 25 -0.63 6.14 5.33
CA GLY A 25 -0.19 5.38 4.16
C GLY A 25 0.48 6.24 3.10
N VAL A 26 0.05 7.49 2.93
CA VAL A 26 0.64 8.44 1.97
C VAL A 26 1.77 9.27 2.60
N ALA A 27 1.57 9.78 3.81
CA ALA A 27 2.53 10.66 4.45
C ALA A 27 3.81 9.92 4.86
N PHE A 28 3.70 8.69 5.34
CA PHE A 28 4.85 7.92 5.82
C PHE A 28 5.94 7.71 4.76
N PRO A 29 5.65 7.22 3.54
CA PRO A 29 6.68 7.07 2.51
C PRO A 29 7.31 8.41 2.09
N ILE A 30 6.53 9.48 2.08
CA ILE A 30 7.05 10.83 1.78
C ILE A 30 8.01 11.29 2.87
N LEU A 31 7.62 11.14 4.14
CA LEU A 31 8.46 11.50 5.29
C LEU A 31 9.75 10.68 5.30
N LEU A 32 9.65 9.38 5.05
CA LEU A 32 10.82 8.50 4.98
C LEU A 32 11.76 8.90 3.85
N LEU A 33 11.22 9.19 2.66
CA LEU A 33 11.97 9.65 1.51
C LEU A 33 12.71 10.96 1.81
N LEU A 34 12.01 11.93 2.39
CA LEU A 34 12.59 13.22 2.77
C LEU A 34 13.68 13.06 3.83
N LEU A 35 13.42 12.23 4.85
CA LEU A 35 14.38 11.96 5.92
C LEU A 35 15.67 11.33 5.38
N LEU A 36 15.54 10.28 4.56
CA LEU A 36 16.71 9.60 4.00
C LEU A 36 17.46 10.48 3.00
N SER A 37 16.76 11.26 2.20
CA SER A 37 17.38 12.24 1.30
C SER A 37 18.10 13.35 2.06
N PHE A 38 17.52 13.81 3.17
CA PHE A 38 18.16 14.79 4.05
C PHE A 38 19.42 14.21 4.69
N LEU A 39 19.37 12.98 5.19
CA LEU A 39 20.54 12.30 5.75
C LEU A 39 21.65 12.15 4.71
N ASN A 40 21.32 11.75 3.49
CA ASN A 40 22.28 11.60 2.40
C ASN A 40 23.04 12.90 2.10
N ARG A 41 22.38 14.04 2.17
CA ARG A 41 23.02 15.36 1.96
C ARG A 41 24.05 15.73 3.03
N HIS A 42 23.97 15.12 4.22
CA HIS A 42 24.86 15.38 5.34
C HIS A 42 25.97 14.31 5.50
N ILE A 43 25.96 13.28 4.66
CA ILE A 43 27.02 12.27 4.63
C ILE A 43 28.23 12.85 3.89
N PRO A 44 29.45 12.73 4.43
CA PRO A 44 30.67 13.14 3.73
C PRO A 44 30.82 12.47 2.38
N ALA A 45 31.33 13.18 1.38
CA ALA A 45 31.45 12.70 0.00
C ALA A 45 32.21 11.37 -0.13
N GLU A 46 33.14 11.10 0.79
CA GLU A 46 33.90 9.85 0.85
C GLU A 46 33.09 8.63 1.26
N ALA A 47 31.95 8.84 1.91
CA ALA A 47 31.05 7.80 2.39
C ALA A 47 29.69 7.77 1.63
N HIS A 48 29.59 8.47 0.49
CA HIS A 48 28.37 8.48 -0.31
C HIS A 48 28.04 7.06 -0.80
N MET A 49 26.88 6.58 -0.39
CA MET A 49 26.34 5.31 -0.87
C MET A 49 25.34 5.57 -2.00
N THR A 50 25.53 4.91 -3.12
CA THR A 50 24.62 4.99 -4.28
C THR A 50 23.19 4.61 -3.91
N LEU A 51 23.00 3.81 -2.85
CA LEU A 51 21.70 3.40 -2.33
C LEU A 51 20.80 4.57 -1.92
N PHE A 52 21.39 5.69 -1.48
CA PHE A 52 20.67 6.89 -1.06
C PHE A 52 20.45 7.90 -2.20
N GLU A 53 20.92 7.60 -3.39
CA GLU A 53 20.61 8.41 -4.56
C GLU A 53 19.12 8.34 -4.89
N PRO A 54 18.48 9.45 -5.29
CA PRO A 54 17.04 9.50 -5.55
C PRO A 54 16.52 8.41 -6.50
N GLU A 55 17.36 8.02 -7.47
CA GLU A 55 17.05 6.99 -8.46
C GLU A 55 16.86 5.58 -7.86
N GLN A 56 17.61 5.27 -6.79
CA GLN A 56 17.52 3.98 -6.10
C GLN A 56 16.66 4.07 -4.85
N LEU A 57 16.72 5.19 -4.15
CA LEU A 57 16.00 5.43 -2.92
C LEU A 57 14.47 5.45 -3.15
N ALA A 58 14.00 6.16 -4.18
CA ALA A 58 12.55 6.32 -4.41
C ALA A 58 11.84 5.01 -4.73
N PRO A 59 12.34 4.14 -5.65
CA PRO A 59 11.76 2.81 -5.85
C PRO A 59 11.81 1.95 -4.59
N GLY A 60 12.93 1.96 -3.85
CA GLY A 60 13.09 1.20 -2.61
C GLY A 60 12.07 1.60 -1.55
N VAL A 61 11.91 2.91 -1.31
CA VAL A 61 10.90 3.43 -0.37
C VAL A 61 9.48 3.12 -0.84
N SER A 62 9.21 3.16 -2.15
CA SER A 62 7.89 2.82 -2.69
C SER A 62 7.52 1.36 -2.42
N VAL A 63 8.45 0.42 -2.61
CA VAL A 63 8.25 -1.01 -2.28
C VAL A 63 8.08 -1.20 -0.78
N PHE A 64 8.94 -0.58 0.04
CA PHE A 64 8.84 -0.66 1.49
C PHE A 64 7.49 -0.15 2.01
N SER A 65 6.98 0.91 1.41
CA SER A 65 5.68 1.49 1.80
C SER A 65 4.49 0.55 1.53
N LEU A 66 4.60 -0.37 0.58
CA LEU A 66 3.58 -1.39 0.33
C LEU A 66 3.44 -2.38 1.51
N SER A 67 4.47 -2.53 2.36
CA SER A 67 4.39 -3.34 3.58
C SER A 67 3.42 -2.73 4.60
N PHE A 68 3.33 -1.40 4.67
CA PHE A 68 2.31 -0.72 5.50
C PHE A 68 0.90 -0.95 4.97
N LEU A 69 0.75 -1.00 3.65
CA LEU A 69 -0.55 -1.33 3.06
C LEU A 69 -0.96 -2.77 3.38
N ALA A 70 -0.01 -3.70 3.45
CA ALA A 70 -0.25 -5.05 3.95
C ALA A 70 -0.74 -5.03 5.40
N LEU A 71 -0.11 -4.22 6.27
CA LEU A 71 -0.54 -4.03 7.65
C LEU A 71 -1.98 -3.48 7.73
N PHE A 72 -2.31 -2.45 6.94
CA PHE A 72 -3.67 -1.91 6.89
C PHE A 72 -4.69 -2.93 6.40
N SER A 73 -4.32 -3.77 5.43
CA SER A 73 -5.20 -4.85 4.97
C SER A 73 -5.44 -5.89 6.05
N ALA A 74 -4.41 -6.21 6.85
CA ALA A 74 -4.52 -7.10 7.99
C ALA A 74 -5.44 -6.54 9.07
N LEU A 75 -5.26 -5.26 9.44
CA LEU A 75 -6.08 -4.57 10.43
C LEU A 75 -7.55 -4.45 10.00
N LEU A 76 -7.80 -4.11 8.73
CA LEU A 76 -9.15 -4.03 8.19
C LEU A 76 -9.86 -5.39 8.28
N LEU A 77 -9.17 -6.46 7.90
CA LEU A 77 -9.74 -7.80 7.92
C LEU A 77 -9.94 -8.33 9.36
N SER A 78 -8.99 -8.06 10.27
CA SER A 78 -9.10 -8.40 11.69
C SER A 78 -10.34 -7.70 12.30
N ARG A 79 -10.50 -6.40 12.06
CA ARG A 79 -11.64 -5.61 12.52
C ARG A 79 -12.98 -6.11 11.97
N ASP A 80 -13.01 -6.50 10.69
CA ASP A 80 -14.21 -7.09 10.09
C ASP A 80 -14.51 -8.47 10.67
N ARG A 81 -13.48 -9.22 11.06
CA ARG A 81 -13.60 -10.54 11.67
C ARG A 81 -14.20 -10.47 13.09
N SER A 82 -13.80 -9.51 13.89
CA SER A 82 -14.35 -9.30 15.23
C SER A 82 -15.77 -8.72 15.20
N SER A 83 -16.16 -8.17 14.07
CA SER A 83 -17.52 -7.65 13.86
C SER A 83 -18.49 -8.75 13.43
N ALA A 84 -19.78 -8.54 13.69
CA ALA A 84 -20.86 -9.41 13.19
C ALA A 84 -20.94 -9.47 11.65
N LEU A 85 -20.06 -8.77 10.93
CA LEU A 85 -20.02 -8.75 9.48
C LEU A 85 -19.69 -10.13 8.91
N ILE A 86 -18.70 -10.82 9.45
CA ILE A 86 -18.30 -12.14 8.95
C ILE A 86 -19.42 -13.16 9.12
N LEU A 87 -20.16 -13.14 10.22
CA LEU A 87 -21.34 -13.99 10.41
C LEU A 87 -22.42 -13.72 9.35
N ARG A 88 -22.62 -12.46 8.98
CA ARG A 88 -23.52 -12.07 7.90
C ARG A 88 -23.01 -12.48 6.52
N LEU A 89 -21.69 -12.46 6.32
CA LEU A 89 -21.07 -12.92 5.07
C LEU A 89 -21.20 -14.43 4.89
N TYR A 90 -21.06 -15.22 5.97
CA TYR A 90 -21.30 -16.67 5.94
C TYR A 90 -22.77 -17.01 5.62
N ALA A 91 -23.71 -16.18 6.06
CA ALA A 91 -25.13 -16.33 5.72
C ALA A 91 -25.46 -15.81 4.30
N SER A 92 -24.53 -15.16 3.61
CA SER A 92 -24.70 -14.62 2.28
C SER A 92 -24.23 -15.61 1.21
N PRO A 93 -24.75 -15.56 -0.02
CA PRO A 93 -24.29 -16.42 -1.11
C PRO A 93 -23.01 -15.90 -1.77
N LEU A 94 -22.06 -15.34 -0.98
CA LEU A 94 -20.73 -14.92 -1.41
C LEU A 94 -19.81 -16.14 -1.46
N THR A 95 -19.02 -16.22 -2.54
CA THR A 95 -17.97 -17.22 -2.65
C THR A 95 -16.68 -16.72 -2.00
N GLY A 96 -15.76 -17.64 -1.62
CA GLY A 96 -14.44 -17.24 -1.09
C GLY A 96 -13.65 -16.34 -2.05
N ARG A 97 -13.84 -16.51 -3.35
CA ARG A 97 -13.24 -15.63 -4.38
C ARG A 97 -13.82 -14.21 -4.33
N ASP A 98 -15.14 -14.09 -4.18
CA ASP A 98 -15.80 -12.78 -4.07
C ASP A 98 -15.34 -12.03 -2.81
N PHE A 99 -15.06 -12.77 -1.73
CA PHE A 99 -14.54 -12.25 -0.48
C PHE A 99 -13.10 -11.68 -0.68
N ILE A 100 -12.18 -12.50 -1.18
CA ILE A 100 -10.78 -12.08 -1.40
C ILE A 100 -10.72 -10.88 -2.37
N LEU A 101 -11.38 -10.98 -3.52
CA LEU A 101 -11.40 -9.90 -4.51
C LEU A 101 -12.09 -8.63 -3.99
N GLY A 102 -13.05 -8.78 -3.10
CA GLY A 102 -13.74 -7.65 -2.48
C GLY A 102 -12.86 -6.80 -1.56
N TYR A 103 -11.79 -7.39 -0.98
CA TYR A 103 -10.76 -6.65 -0.25
C TYR A 103 -9.63 -6.16 -1.15
N LEU A 104 -9.15 -7.01 -2.07
CA LEU A 104 -8.04 -6.67 -2.96
C LEU A 104 -8.37 -5.51 -3.91
N LEU A 105 -9.58 -5.53 -4.48
CA LEU A 105 -9.97 -4.57 -5.52
C LEU A 105 -9.92 -3.10 -5.06
N PRO A 106 -10.39 -2.72 -3.87
CA PRO A 106 -10.29 -1.34 -3.40
C PRO A 106 -8.87 -0.96 -2.91
N MET A 107 -8.06 -1.93 -2.45
CA MET A 107 -6.71 -1.66 -1.96
C MET A 107 -5.67 -1.52 -3.06
N LEU A 108 -5.88 -2.18 -4.20
CA LEU A 108 -4.94 -2.11 -5.32
C LEU A 108 -4.78 -0.68 -5.88
N PRO A 109 -5.85 0.08 -6.21
CA PRO A 109 -5.70 1.46 -6.65
C PRO A 109 -5.06 2.36 -5.58
N MET A 110 -5.26 2.08 -4.28
CA MET A 110 -4.58 2.79 -3.20
C MET A 110 -3.07 2.50 -3.22
N ALA A 111 -2.66 1.25 -3.43
CA ALA A 111 -1.26 0.86 -3.59
C ALA A 111 -0.59 1.60 -4.77
N LEU A 112 -1.28 1.68 -5.90
CA LEU A 112 -0.80 2.39 -7.08
C LEU A 112 -0.69 3.89 -6.83
N ALA A 113 -1.70 4.49 -6.21
CA ALA A 113 -1.70 5.91 -5.86
C ALA A 113 -0.54 6.22 -4.90
N GLN A 114 -0.32 5.40 -3.88
CA GLN A 114 0.77 5.55 -2.92
C GLN A 114 2.15 5.45 -3.59
N THR A 115 2.35 4.46 -4.46
CA THR A 115 3.58 4.30 -5.24
C THR A 115 3.82 5.54 -6.12
N LEU A 116 2.79 5.97 -6.85
CA LEU A 116 2.89 7.13 -7.74
C LEU A 116 3.21 8.41 -6.95
N VAL A 117 2.53 8.65 -5.83
CA VAL A 117 2.79 9.83 -4.98
C VAL A 117 4.22 9.80 -4.43
N CYS A 118 4.73 8.64 -4.02
CA CYS A 118 6.10 8.48 -3.54
C CYS A 118 7.12 8.84 -4.64
N LEU A 119 6.92 8.32 -5.86
CA LEU A 119 7.81 8.60 -7.00
C LEU A 119 7.73 10.06 -7.44
N LEU A 120 6.54 10.67 -7.45
CA LEU A 120 6.36 12.09 -7.75
C LEU A 120 7.03 12.98 -6.69
N ALA A 121 6.96 12.60 -5.41
CA ALA A 121 7.62 13.32 -4.33
C ALA A 121 9.17 13.23 -4.42
N ALA A 122 9.72 12.26 -5.14
CA ALA A 122 11.16 12.14 -5.38
C ALA A 122 11.67 13.08 -6.50
N ILE A 123 10.80 13.60 -7.37
CA ILE A 123 11.20 14.51 -8.47
C ILE A 123 11.96 15.75 -7.95
N PRO A 124 11.44 16.50 -6.95
CA PRO A 124 12.17 17.65 -6.42
C PRO A 124 13.46 17.28 -5.68
N LEU A 125 13.67 16.01 -5.36
CA LEU A 125 14.88 15.50 -4.74
C LEU A 125 15.97 15.10 -5.74
N GLY A 126 15.65 15.14 -7.05
CA GLY A 126 16.57 14.85 -8.13
C GLY A 126 16.25 13.61 -8.97
N LEU A 127 15.08 12.99 -8.77
CA LEU A 127 14.64 11.89 -9.61
C LEU A 127 14.32 12.43 -11.02
N PRO A 128 14.97 11.94 -12.10
CA PRO A 128 14.67 12.37 -13.46
C PRO A 128 13.25 11.92 -13.87
N VAL A 129 12.49 12.85 -14.45
CA VAL A 129 11.17 12.53 -15.01
C VAL A 129 11.38 11.72 -16.28
N SER A 130 11.18 10.43 -16.18
CA SER A 130 11.35 9.49 -17.30
C SER A 130 10.26 8.41 -17.28
N TRP A 131 10.20 7.61 -18.34
CA TRP A 131 9.29 6.47 -18.43
C TRP A 131 9.50 5.44 -17.30
N HIS A 132 10.66 5.47 -16.62
CA HIS A 132 10.98 4.60 -15.48
C HIS A 132 9.99 4.76 -14.32
N ILE A 133 9.41 5.96 -14.13
CA ILE A 133 8.36 6.19 -13.12
C ILE A 133 7.15 5.30 -13.40
N LEU A 134 6.71 5.26 -14.66
CA LEU A 134 5.59 4.41 -15.07
C LEU A 134 5.95 2.92 -14.96
N ALA A 135 7.14 2.54 -15.44
CA ALA A 135 7.63 1.17 -15.35
C ALA A 135 7.70 0.69 -13.89
N CYS A 136 8.25 1.51 -12.99
CA CYS A 136 8.32 1.21 -11.56
C CYS A 136 6.91 1.03 -10.95
N THR A 137 5.96 1.91 -11.32
CA THR A 137 4.57 1.79 -10.86
C THR A 137 3.93 0.48 -11.32
N VAL A 138 4.17 0.06 -12.56
CA VAL A 138 3.64 -1.20 -13.11
C VAL A 138 4.29 -2.41 -12.43
N ILE A 139 5.61 -2.37 -12.20
CA ILE A 139 6.35 -3.45 -11.52
C ILE A 139 5.88 -3.60 -10.06
N ASN A 140 5.47 -2.52 -9.42
CA ASN A 140 4.94 -2.56 -8.06
C ASN A 140 3.56 -3.23 -7.95
N VAL A 141 2.83 -3.43 -9.05
CA VAL A 141 1.52 -4.10 -9.03
C VAL A 141 1.59 -5.53 -8.46
N PRO A 142 2.43 -6.44 -9.01
CA PRO A 142 2.55 -7.79 -8.45
C PRO A 142 3.09 -7.79 -7.02
N ILE A 143 4.00 -6.87 -6.69
CA ILE A 143 4.53 -6.72 -5.33
C ILE A 143 3.41 -6.30 -4.36
N ALA A 144 2.57 -5.36 -4.77
CA ALA A 144 1.41 -4.93 -4.00
C ALA A 144 0.42 -6.07 -3.77
N LEU A 145 0.14 -6.88 -4.81
CA LEU A 145 -0.75 -8.04 -4.69
C LEU A 145 -0.23 -9.06 -3.69
N VAL A 146 1.07 -9.36 -3.71
CA VAL A 146 1.70 -10.28 -2.75
C VAL A 146 1.61 -9.71 -1.33
N ASN A 147 1.97 -8.45 -1.13
CA ASN A 147 1.89 -7.79 0.18
C ASN A 147 0.45 -7.77 0.72
N LEU A 148 -0.52 -7.40 -0.10
CA LEU A 148 -1.94 -7.40 0.28
C LEU A 148 -2.44 -8.81 0.63
N ALA A 149 -2.06 -9.83 -0.14
CA ALA A 149 -2.43 -11.21 0.14
C ALA A 149 -1.83 -11.69 1.47
N LEU A 150 -0.55 -11.37 1.74
CA LEU A 150 0.10 -11.66 3.02
C LEU A 150 -0.58 -10.91 4.18
N GLY A 151 -0.90 -9.63 4.01
CA GLY A 151 -1.64 -8.85 5.00
C GLY A 151 -3.00 -9.46 5.33
N MET A 152 -3.77 -9.85 4.33
CA MET A 152 -5.06 -10.51 4.52
C MET A 152 -4.90 -11.86 5.24
N LEU A 153 -3.87 -12.63 4.89
CA LEU A 153 -3.58 -13.91 5.54
C LEU A 153 -3.23 -13.70 7.01
N CYS A 154 -2.40 -12.72 7.33
CA CYS A 154 -2.09 -12.34 8.71
C CYS A 154 -3.34 -11.88 9.47
N GLY A 155 -4.19 -11.05 8.87
CA GLY A 155 -5.43 -10.57 9.48
C GLY A 155 -6.46 -11.69 9.75
N MET A 156 -6.37 -12.79 8.98
CA MET A 156 -7.19 -13.97 9.23
C MET A 156 -6.65 -14.88 10.33
N LEU A 157 -5.33 -15.00 10.45
CA LEU A 157 -4.67 -15.95 11.34
C LEU A 157 -4.41 -15.40 12.74
N LEU A 158 -4.11 -14.10 12.85
CA LEU A 158 -3.80 -13.48 14.14
C LEU A 158 -5.08 -13.28 14.95
N PRO A 159 -5.14 -13.82 16.19
CA PRO A 159 -6.18 -13.42 17.14
C PRO A 159 -5.97 -11.98 17.59
N GLU A 160 -7.06 -11.32 17.99
CA GLU A 160 -6.99 -10.01 18.65
C GLU A 160 -6.35 -10.11 20.02
#